data_616aae50cf3b6db1a9375b55a62af964
#
_entry.id   616aae50cf3b6db1a9375b55a62af964
#
_cell.length_a   1.000
_cell.length_b   1.000
_cell.length_c   1.000
_cell.angle_alpha   90.00
_cell.angle_beta   90.00
_cell.angle_gamma   90.00
#
_symmetry.space_group_name_H-M   'P 1'
#
loop_
_entity.id
_entity.type
_entity.pdbx_description
1 polymer ?
#
loop_
_entity_poly.entity_id
_entity_poly.type
_entity_poly.pdbx_seq_one_letter_code
_entity_poly.pdbx_strand_id
1 'polypeptide(L)'
;MANVLLVYWSGTGNTEIMAEKIKEGLESAGATVDYRTVDQVEPSEVSDFDKIVFGCPSMGVEVLEEDEFEPFFEAVEGQLSGKKVALFGSYGWGEGEWMDGWIERTETSGAKLFGGFKVNSTPSSEEEEKCVEFGANFAKF
;
A
#
# COMPACT_ATOMS: atom_id res chain seq x y z
N MET A 1 10.94 -9.72 -15.44
CA MET A 1 10.19 -9.86 -14.20
C MET A 1 10.13 -8.53 -13.45
N ALA A 2 8.95 -8.16 -13.05
CA ALA A 2 8.78 -6.89 -12.35
C ALA A 2 9.15 -7.07 -10.87
N ASN A 3 10.02 -6.21 -10.38
CA ASN A 3 10.28 -6.10 -8.97
C ASN A 3 9.29 -5.11 -8.39
N VAL A 4 8.57 -5.52 -7.36
CA VAL A 4 7.58 -4.69 -6.68
C VAL A 4 8.02 -4.48 -5.24
N LEU A 5 8.05 -3.23 -4.80
CA LEU A 5 8.26 -2.94 -3.40
C LEU A 5 6.89 -2.89 -2.71
N LEU A 6 6.70 -3.69 -1.68
CA LEU A 6 5.52 -3.60 -0.84
C LEU A 6 5.99 -3.13 0.53
N VAL A 7 5.59 -1.93 0.91
CA VAL A 7 5.98 -1.33 2.20
C VAL A 7 4.73 -0.95 2.96
N TYR A 8 4.66 -1.32 4.24
CA TYR A 8 3.47 -1.09 5.03
C TYR A 8 3.78 -0.81 6.50
N TRP A 9 2.80 -0.24 7.18
CA TRP A 9 2.80 -0.08 8.63
C TRP A 9 1.54 -0.77 9.18
N SER A 10 1.68 -1.52 10.26
CA SER A 10 0.55 -2.18 10.91
C SER A 10 0.75 -2.23 12.42
N GLY A 11 -0.24 -1.76 13.14
CA GLY A 11 -0.19 -1.79 14.60
C GLY A 11 -0.98 -2.96 15.18
N THR A 12 -2.17 -3.23 14.62
CA THR A 12 -3.08 -4.27 15.13
C THR A 12 -3.00 -5.59 14.38
N GLY A 13 -2.33 -5.60 13.23
CA GLY A 13 -2.21 -6.80 12.40
C GLY A 13 -3.18 -6.88 11.23
N ASN A 14 -4.22 -6.05 11.19
CA ASN A 14 -5.20 -6.11 10.09
C ASN A 14 -4.59 -5.72 8.75
N THR A 15 -3.83 -4.64 8.72
CA THR A 15 -3.14 -4.21 7.51
C THR A 15 -2.06 -5.21 7.10
N GLU A 16 -1.42 -5.85 8.09
CA GLU A 16 -0.44 -6.90 7.81
C GLU A 16 -1.05 -8.10 7.12
N ILE A 17 -2.26 -8.52 7.52
CA ILE A 17 -2.97 -9.61 6.85
C ILE A 17 -3.20 -9.25 5.38
N MET A 18 -3.65 -8.02 5.13
CA MET A 18 -3.83 -7.53 3.76
C MET A 18 -2.52 -7.55 2.99
N ALA A 19 -1.44 -7.08 3.61
CA ALA A 19 -0.12 -7.04 2.97
C ALA A 19 0.33 -8.44 2.54
N GLU A 20 0.16 -9.44 3.41
CA GLU A 20 0.55 -10.81 3.11
C GLU A 20 -0.24 -11.38 1.94
N LYS A 21 -1.54 -11.09 1.87
CA LYS A 21 -2.39 -11.58 0.78
C LYS A 21 -2.10 -10.87 -0.54
N ILE A 22 -1.83 -9.57 -0.50
CA ILE A 22 -1.44 -8.83 -1.70
C ILE A 22 -0.10 -9.35 -2.22
N LYS A 23 0.85 -9.63 -1.32
CA LYS A 23 2.13 -10.24 -1.68
C LYS A 23 1.92 -11.58 -2.38
N GLU A 24 1.04 -12.42 -1.83
CA GLU A 24 0.71 -13.71 -2.42
C GLU A 24 0.19 -13.55 -3.86
N GLY A 25 -0.70 -12.57 -4.07
CA GLY A 25 -1.24 -12.29 -5.39
C GLY A 25 -0.18 -11.79 -6.38
N LEU A 26 0.68 -10.90 -5.93
CA LEU A 26 1.79 -10.39 -6.74
C LEU A 26 2.69 -11.53 -7.19
N GLU A 27 3.07 -12.39 -6.27
CA GLU A 27 3.95 -13.52 -6.57
C GLU A 27 3.30 -14.54 -7.48
N SER A 28 2.01 -14.77 -7.30
CA SER A 28 1.28 -15.71 -8.16
C SER A 28 1.23 -15.26 -9.62
N ALA A 29 1.33 -13.94 -9.83
CA ALA A 29 1.35 -13.36 -11.18
C ALA A 29 2.77 -13.20 -11.72
N GLY A 30 3.78 -13.69 -11.01
CA GLY A 30 5.16 -13.71 -11.48
C GLY A 30 6.03 -12.56 -11.00
N ALA A 31 5.53 -11.69 -10.14
CA ALA A 31 6.33 -10.59 -9.62
C ALA A 31 7.30 -11.08 -8.53
N THR A 32 8.44 -10.42 -8.46
CA THR A 32 9.36 -10.58 -7.33
C THR A 32 9.04 -9.45 -6.36
N VAL A 33 8.72 -9.79 -5.12
CA VAL A 33 8.26 -8.81 -4.14
C VAL A 33 9.32 -8.57 -3.08
N ASP A 34 9.67 -7.30 -2.89
CA ASP A 34 10.48 -6.87 -1.76
C ASP A 34 9.48 -6.43 -0.69
N TYR A 35 9.31 -7.25 0.33
CA TYR A 35 8.24 -7.13 1.33
C TYR A 35 8.84 -6.61 2.63
N ARG A 36 8.51 -5.38 3.00
CA ARG A 36 9.11 -4.75 4.19
C ARG A 36 8.11 -3.89 4.95
N THR A 37 8.36 -3.76 6.25
CA THR A 37 7.67 -2.75 7.05
C THR A 37 8.38 -1.40 6.83
N VAL A 38 7.67 -0.32 7.11
CA VAL A 38 8.15 1.03 6.80
C VAL A 38 9.48 1.37 7.49
N ASP A 39 9.73 0.81 8.67
CA ASP A 39 10.96 1.03 9.41
C ASP A 39 12.18 0.32 8.80
N GLN A 40 11.95 -0.55 7.83
CA GLN A 40 13.00 -1.31 7.16
C GLN A 40 13.38 -0.74 5.80
N VAL A 41 12.79 0.37 5.39
CA VAL A 41 13.01 0.96 4.08
C VAL A 41 13.54 2.38 4.22
N GLU A 42 14.68 2.66 3.58
CA GLU A 42 15.15 4.03 3.47
C GLU A 42 14.41 4.71 2.31
N PRO A 43 13.96 5.96 2.47
CA PRO A 43 13.23 6.65 1.39
C PRO A 43 13.95 6.62 0.04
N SER A 44 15.29 6.67 0.03
CA SER A 44 16.07 6.64 -1.22
C SER A 44 15.94 5.32 -1.97
N GLU A 45 15.60 4.23 -1.30
CA GLU A 45 15.45 2.92 -1.94
C GLU A 45 14.22 2.86 -2.86
N VAL A 46 13.24 3.73 -2.62
CA VAL A 46 12.00 3.75 -3.41
C VAL A 46 12.29 4.06 -4.87
N SER A 47 13.31 4.86 -5.15
CA SER A 47 13.68 5.21 -6.52
C SER A 47 14.14 3.99 -7.35
N ASP A 48 14.52 2.90 -6.70
CA ASP A 48 14.97 1.69 -7.38
C ASP A 48 13.82 0.84 -7.93
N PHE A 49 12.58 1.19 -7.60
CA PHE A 49 11.41 0.41 -8.00
C PHE A 49 10.49 1.22 -8.91
N ASP A 50 9.94 0.55 -9.92
CA ASP A 50 8.95 1.16 -10.82
C ASP A 50 7.53 0.89 -10.36
N LYS A 51 7.32 -0.15 -9.57
CA LYS A 51 6.02 -0.51 -9.00
C LYS A 51 6.12 -0.59 -7.49
N ILE A 52 5.23 0.12 -6.81
CA ILE A 52 5.25 0.19 -5.35
C ILE A 52 3.84 0.03 -4.81
N VAL A 53 3.70 -0.80 -3.78
CA VAL A 53 2.45 -0.95 -3.03
C VAL A 53 2.68 -0.39 -1.64
N PHE A 54 1.89 0.62 -1.26
CA PHE A 54 1.96 1.22 0.06
C PHE A 54 0.76 0.78 0.89
N GLY A 55 1.01 0.35 2.12
CA GLY A 55 -0.04 -0.05 3.04
C GLY A 55 0.03 0.69 4.36
N CYS A 56 -1.10 1.25 4.78
CA CYS A 56 -1.20 1.96 6.05
C CYS A 56 -2.65 2.02 6.50
N PRO A 57 -2.96 1.72 7.77
CA PRO A 57 -4.33 1.83 8.26
C PRO A 57 -4.74 3.28 8.47
N SER A 58 -6.03 3.50 8.57
CA SER A 58 -6.57 4.77 9.03
C SER A 58 -6.30 4.90 10.52
N MET A 59 -5.74 6.03 10.94
CA MET A 59 -5.42 6.30 12.33
C MET A 59 -6.10 7.59 12.79
N GLY A 60 -6.39 7.68 14.09
CA GLY A 60 -6.94 8.89 14.69
C GLY A 60 -8.18 9.39 13.96
N VAL A 61 -8.10 10.57 13.39
CA VAL A 61 -9.22 11.21 12.68
C VAL A 61 -9.03 11.01 11.18
N GLU A 62 -9.05 9.75 10.75
CA GLU A 62 -8.91 9.34 9.35
C GLU A 62 -7.69 9.95 8.67
N VAL A 63 -6.51 9.68 9.26
CA VAL A 63 -5.23 10.09 8.69
C VAL A 63 -4.30 8.88 8.65
N LEU A 64 -3.23 8.99 7.89
CA LEU A 64 -2.18 7.98 7.89
C LEU A 64 -1.50 7.96 9.26
N GLU A 65 -0.85 6.85 9.59
CA GLU A 65 -0.11 6.74 10.84
C GLU A 65 0.96 7.85 10.87
N GLU A 66 1.00 8.63 11.93
CA GLU A 66 1.73 9.89 11.97
C GLU A 66 3.20 9.81 12.39
N ASP A 67 3.58 8.75 13.11
CA ASP A 67 4.93 8.67 13.70
C ASP A 67 5.97 8.09 12.74
N GLU A 68 5.60 7.14 11.93
CA GLU A 68 6.53 6.46 11.03
C GLU A 68 6.10 6.53 9.57
N PHE A 69 4.82 6.23 9.28
CA PHE A 69 4.37 6.15 7.90
C PHE A 69 4.25 7.49 7.22
N GLU A 70 3.61 8.45 7.84
CA GLU A 70 3.43 9.78 7.25
C GLU A 70 4.78 10.43 6.93
N PRO A 71 5.77 10.44 7.85
CA PRO A 71 7.09 10.98 7.52
C PRO A 71 7.77 10.26 6.36
N PHE A 72 7.61 8.92 6.30
CA PHE A 72 8.16 8.14 5.21
C PHE A 72 7.49 8.52 3.89
N PHE A 73 6.16 8.55 3.87
CA PHE A 73 5.43 8.86 2.64
C PHE A 73 5.73 10.28 2.16
N GLU A 74 5.79 11.22 3.07
CA GLU A 74 6.16 12.60 2.75
C GLU A 74 7.55 12.65 2.10
N ALA A 75 8.48 11.85 2.60
CA ALA A 75 9.84 11.82 2.05
C ALA A 75 9.90 11.21 0.65
N VAL A 76 8.99 10.27 0.33
CA VAL A 76 9.05 9.56 -0.97
C VAL A 76 8.07 10.10 -2.00
N GLU A 77 7.05 10.85 -1.63
CA GLU A 77 6.03 11.28 -2.59
C GLU A 77 6.59 12.11 -3.74
N GLY A 78 7.68 12.83 -3.52
CA GLY A 78 8.36 13.57 -4.58
C GLY A 78 9.08 12.69 -5.59
N GLN A 79 9.21 11.40 -5.32
CA GLN A 79 9.88 10.44 -6.19
C GLN A 79 8.89 9.59 -7.00
N LEU A 80 7.60 9.78 -6.82
CA LEU A 80 6.58 8.88 -7.38
C LEU A 80 6.16 9.20 -8.81
N SER A 81 6.60 10.32 -9.36
CA SER A 81 6.22 10.71 -10.71
C SER A 81 6.58 9.62 -11.73
N GLY A 82 5.59 9.16 -12.47
CA GLY A 82 5.76 8.12 -13.48
C GLY A 82 5.80 6.68 -12.94
N LYS A 83 5.86 6.51 -11.64
CA LYS A 83 5.86 5.16 -11.04
C LYS A 83 4.43 4.62 -10.92
N LYS A 84 4.29 3.30 -11.00
CA LYS A 84 3.00 2.64 -10.82
C LYS A 84 2.81 2.33 -9.35
N VAL A 85 1.69 2.79 -8.79
CA VAL A 85 1.46 2.73 -7.34
C VAL A 85 0.10 2.15 -7.03
N ALA A 86 0.03 1.32 -5.99
CA ALA A 86 -1.21 0.83 -5.42
C ALA A 86 -1.20 1.11 -3.92
N LEU A 87 -2.37 1.36 -3.36
CA LEU A 87 -2.53 1.68 -1.96
C LEU A 87 -3.48 0.69 -1.30
N PHE A 88 -3.24 0.38 -0.02
CA PHE A 88 -4.18 -0.44 0.73
C PHE A 88 -4.13 -0.11 2.22
N GLY A 89 -5.15 -0.53 2.93
CA GLY A 89 -5.16 -0.37 4.37
C GLY A 89 -6.48 -0.77 4.99
N SER A 90 -6.47 -0.97 6.31
CA SER A 90 -7.67 -1.26 7.08
C SER A 90 -8.13 0.00 7.81
N TYR A 91 -9.42 0.03 8.15
CA TYR A 91 -9.97 1.09 8.99
C TYR A 91 -10.99 0.47 9.94
N GLY A 92 -11.14 1.05 11.12
CA GLY A 92 -12.10 0.53 12.10
C GLY A 92 -13.23 1.51 12.37
N TRP A 93 -12.97 2.77 12.18
CA TRP A 93 -13.82 3.89 12.55
C TRP A 93 -13.96 4.81 11.35
N GLY A 94 -15.12 5.42 11.20
CA GLY A 94 -15.37 6.27 10.04
C GLY A 94 -15.73 5.45 8.81
N GLU A 95 -15.65 6.06 7.64
CA GLU A 95 -16.08 5.44 6.38
C GLU A 95 -14.94 5.18 5.40
N GLY A 96 -13.70 5.24 5.89
CA GLY A 96 -12.54 4.99 5.05
C GLY A 96 -12.15 6.19 4.19
N GLU A 97 -12.49 7.38 4.62
CA GLU A 97 -12.21 8.61 3.87
C GLU A 97 -10.71 8.92 3.77
N TRP A 98 -9.90 8.40 4.70
CA TRP A 98 -8.45 8.60 4.64
C TRP A 98 -7.88 8.07 3.31
N MET A 99 -8.48 7.01 2.80
CA MET A 99 -8.04 6.42 1.53
C MET A 99 -8.31 7.37 0.36
N ASP A 100 -9.43 8.06 0.36
CA ASP A 100 -9.77 9.02 -0.70
C ASP A 100 -8.75 10.16 -0.75
N GLY A 101 -8.39 10.70 0.41
CA GLY A 101 -7.36 11.74 0.49
C GLY A 101 -5.99 11.24 0.09
N TRP A 102 -5.68 10.01 0.46
CA TRP A 102 -4.40 9.40 0.11
C TRP A 102 -4.30 9.13 -1.40
N ILE A 103 -5.39 8.68 -2.01
CA ILE A 103 -5.47 8.50 -3.46
C ILE A 103 -5.21 9.82 -4.17
N GLU A 104 -5.90 10.88 -3.77
CA GLU A 104 -5.74 12.20 -4.36
C GLU A 104 -4.30 12.71 -4.22
N ARG A 105 -3.74 12.57 -3.03
CA ARG A 105 -2.37 12.98 -2.74
C ARG A 105 -1.38 12.21 -3.63
N THR A 106 -1.60 10.92 -3.81
CA THR A 106 -0.73 10.07 -4.62
C THR A 106 -0.81 10.44 -6.10
N GLU A 107 -2.02 10.69 -6.59
CA GLU A 107 -2.22 11.13 -7.98
C GLU A 107 -1.57 12.50 -8.22
N THR A 108 -1.69 13.40 -7.26
CA THR A 108 -1.08 14.73 -7.35
C THR A 108 0.44 14.66 -7.45
N SER A 109 1.05 13.61 -6.88
CA SER A 109 2.49 13.43 -6.96
C SER A 109 2.98 13.03 -8.36
N GLY A 110 2.06 12.73 -9.27
CA GLY A 110 2.41 12.30 -10.64
C GLY A 110 2.50 10.80 -10.82
N ALA A 111 2.17 10.03 -9.78
CA ALA A 111 2.18 8.57 -9.87
C ALA A 111 1.05 8.07 -10.77
N LYS A 112 1.28 6.93 -11.41
CA LYS A 112 0.24 6.22 -12.14
C LYS A 112 -0.46 5.30 -11.15
N LEU A 113 -1.57 5.75 -10.60
CA LEU A 113 -2.25 5.04 -9.54
C LEU A 113 -3.13 3.92 -10.10
N PHE A 114 -2.89 2.70 -9.62
CA PHE A 114 -3.72 1.55 -9.92
C PHE A 114 -5.05 1.62 -9.17
N GLY A 115 -4.99 1.97 -7.89
CA GLY A 115 -6.15 2.10 -7.05
C GLY A 115 -5.81 1.97 -5.58
N GLY A 116 -6.84 2.14 -4.76
CA GLY A 116 -6.75 1.94 -3.32
C GLY A 116 -7.72 0.86 -2.88
N PHE A 117 -7.27 -0.05 -2.02
CA PHE A 117 -8.10 -1.12 -1.49
C PHE A 117 -8.21 -0.98 0.03
N LYS A 118 -9.43 -0.88 0.52
CA LYS A 118 -9.66 -0.69 1.96
C LYS A 118 -10.59 -1.77 2.50
N VAL A 119 -10.32 -2.16 3.75
CA VAL A 119 -11.12 -3.18 4.46
C VAL A 119 -11.48 -2.64 5.84
N ASN A 120 -12.73 -2.82 6.25
CA ASN A 120 -13.18 -2.44 7.59
C ASN A 120 -12.77 -3.53 8.58
N SER A 121 -11.92 -3.17 9.54
CA SER A 121 -11.42 -4.06 10.59
C SER A 121 -10.64 -5.25 10.03
N THR A 122 -10.87 -6.45 10.57
CA THR A 122 -10.16 -7.65 10.13
C THR A 122 -10.73 -8.16 8.81
N PRO A 123 -9.89 -8.44 7.80
CA PRO A 123 -10.39 -8.98 6.54
C PRO A 123 -11.12 -10.31 6.72
N SER A 124 -12.29 -10.42 6.07
CA SER A 124 -12.99 -11.70 5.97
C SER A 124 -12.27 -12.59 4.96
N SER A 125 -12.66 -13.87 4.89
CA SER A 125 -12.10 -14.79 3.89
C SER A 125 -12.29 -14.26 2.48
N GLU A 126 -13.45 -13.70 2.19
CA GLU A 126 -13.73 -13.11 0.88
C GLU A 126 -12.85 -11.90 0.60
N GLU A 127 -12.63 -11.07 1.63
CA GLU A 127 -11.77 -9.90 1.49
C GLU A 127 -10.32 -10.28 1.34
N GLU A 128 -9.88 -11.37 1.97
CA GLU A 128 -8.52 -11.90 1.77
C GLU A 128 -8.32 -12.33 0.33
N GLU A 129 -9.33 -12.98 -0.27
CA GLU A 129 -9.27 -13.36 -1.67
C GLU A 129 -9.21 -12.14 -2.59
N LYS A 130 -9.91 -11.07 -2.23
CA LYS A 130 -9.85 -9.81 -2.99
C LYS A 130 -8.48 -9.15 -2.88
N CYS A 131 -7.80 -9.31 -1.74
CA CYS A 131 -6.42 -8.83 -1.60
C CYS A 131 -5.49 -9.57 -2.56
N VAL A 132 -5.64 -10.90 -2.65
CA VAL A 132 -4.84 -11.70 -3.59
C VAL A 132 -5.09 -11.24 -5.03
N GLU A 133 -6.35 -11.04 -5.39
CA GLU A 133 -6.75 -10.56 -6.71
C GLU A 133 -6.17 -9.17 -7.00
N PHE A 134 -6.24 -8.28 -6.01
CA PHE A 134 -5.70 -6.92 -6.12
C PHE A 134 -4.19 -6.98 -6.44
N GLY A 135 -3.45 -7.82 -5.73
CA GLY A 135 -2.02 -7.99 -5.98
C GLY A 135 -1.74 -8.56 -7.36
N ALA A 136 -2.46 -9.61 -7.75
CA ALA A 136 -2.27 -10.24 -9.04
C ALA A 136 -2.54 -9.25 -10.19
N ASN A 137 -3.58 -8.44 -10.05
CA ASN A 137 -3.93 -7.46 -11.07
C ASN A 137 -2.93 -6.31 -11.11
N PHE A 138 -2.43 -5.87 -9.96
CA PHE A 138 -1.41 -4.82 -9.94
C PHE A 138 -0.11 -5.29 -10.61
N ALA A 139 0.25 -6.55 -10.44
CA ALA A 139 1.43 -7.10 -11.09
C ALA A 139 1.38 -6.97 -12.61
N LYS A 140 0.17 -6.94 -13.16
CA LYS A 140 -0.05 -6.84 -14.61
C LYS A 140 -0.30 -5.40 -15.09
N PHE A 141 -0.39 -4.48 -14.16
CA PHE A 141 -0.71 -3.07 -14.45
C PHE A 141 0.38 -2.31 -15.22
#